data_92f9b7877e13bf34fb000757329f61b8
#
_entry.id   92f9b7877e13bf34fb000757329f61b8
#
_cell.length_a   1.000
_cell.length_b   1.000
_cell.length_c   1.000
_cell.angle_alpha   90.00
_cell.angle_beta   90.00
_cell.angle_gamma   90.00
#
_symmetry.space_group_name_H-M   'P 1'
#
loop_
_entity.id
_entity.type
_entity.pdbx_description
1 polymer ?
#
loop_
_entity_poly.entity_id
_entity_poly.type
_entity_poly.pdbx_seq_one_letter_code
_entity_poly.pdbx_strand_id
1 'polypeptide(L)'
;YKRQNVYNVMAAVAIALAEQIDKKTIVDVLNGFDGVPGRFQLVEAGQPYTVIVDYAHTPDGLENVLKTARSITEGKLWVVFGCGGDRDNKKRPIMGRIALELADRVVVTSDNPRTEDPAVIIDEIAEALKDVPEGKSVELIAERRDAIYHALSEAAANDVIMIAGKGHENYQILADKTIHFDDREVVQEYWKKR
;
A
#
# COMPACT_ATOMS: atom_id res chain seq x y z
N TYR A 1 3.50 -13.00 0.53
CA TYR A 1 3.66 -12.34 1.83
C TYR A 1 4.03 -13.32 2.93
N LYS A 2 3.34 -14.45 2.99
CA LYS A 2 3.64 -15.51 3.98
C LYS A 2 5.11 -15.96 3.94
N ARG A 3 5.74 -16.10 2.78
CA ARG A 3 7.14 -16.55 2.68
C ARG A 3 8.13 -15.53 3.27
N GLN A 4 8.03 -14.25 2.91
CA GLN A 4 8.97 -13.22 3.39
C GLN A 4 8.81 -12.98 4.90
N ASN A 5 7.58 -13.00 5.42
CA ASN A 5 7.35 -12.94 6.85
C ASN A 5 7.84 -14.19 7.57
N VAL A 6 7.71 -15.38 6.96
CA VAL A 6 8.30 -16.60 7.52
C VAL A 6 9.81 -16.47 7.69
N TYR A 7 10.55 -15.95 6.69
CA TYR A 7 11.98 -15.72 6.83
C TYR A 7 12.32 -14.69 7.91
N ASN A 8 11.56 -13.61 8.00
CA ASN A 8 11.74 -12.61 9.07
C ASN A 8 11.49 -13.20 10.45
N VAL A 9 10.42 -14.00 10.59
CA VAL A 9 10.11 -14.72 11.84
C VAL A 9 11.19 -15.75 12.16
N MET A 10 11.67 -16.51 11.17
CA MET A 10 12.77 -17.47 11.37
C MET A 10 14.04 -16.78 11.85
N ALA A 11 14.39 -15.61 11.28
CA ALA A 11 15.55 -14.84 11.73
C ALA A 11 15.38 -14.36 13.18
N ALA A 12 14.20 -13.82 13.52
CA ALA A 12 13.88 -13.39 14.88
C ALA A 12 13.94 -14.56 15.89
N VAL A 13 13.37 -15.72 15.52
CA VAL A 13 13.42 -16.95 16.32
C VAL A 13 14.87 -17.42 16.50
N ALA A 14 15.68 -17.41 15.44
CA ALA A 14 17.08 -17.81 15.52
C ALA A 14 17.88 -16.92 16.49
N ILE A 15 17.65 -15.59 16.43
CA ILE A 15 18.27 -14.64 17.36
C ILE A 15 17.80 -14.90 18.79
N ALA A 16 16.48 -15.06 19.00
CA ALA A 16 15.92 -15.31 20.32
C ALA A 16 16.47 -16.61 20.96
N LEU A 17 16.64 -17.66 20.14
CA LEU A 17 17.25 -18.92 20.61
C LEU A 17 18.76 -18.74 20.94
N ALA A 18 19.48 -17.94 20.15
CA ALA A 18 20.88 -17.63 20.42
C ALA A 18 21.06 -16.85 21.73
N GLU A 19 20.11 -15.95 22.02
CA GLU A 19 19.99 -15.19 23.29
C GLU A 19 19.40 -16.02 24.45
N GLN A 20 19.24 -17.35 24.25
CA GLN A 20 18.75 -18.30 25.24
C GLN A 20 17.32 -18.00 25.77
N ILE A 21 16.49 -17.31 24.98
CA ILE A 21 15.07 -17.13 25.28
C ILE A 21 14.38 -18.51 25.17
N ASP A 22 13.58 -18.86 26.15
CA ASP A 22 12.90 -20.16 26.16
C ASP A 22 11.87 -20.28 25.02
N LYS A 23 11.70 -21.51 24.52
CA LYS A 23 10.83 -21.78 23.36
C LYS A 23 9.38 -21.42 23.60
N LYS A 24 8.88 -21.56 24.83
CA LYS A 24 7.49 -21.24 25.16
C LYS A 24 7.25 -19.76 25.04
N THR A 25 8.12 -18.94 25.60
CA THR A 25 8.08 -17.47 25.45
C THR A 25 8.08 -17.05 23.98
N ILE A 26 8.96 -17.66 23.15
CA ILE A 26 9.01 -17.36 21.71
C ILE A 26 7.66 -17.69 21.05
N VAL A 27 7.08 -18.85 21.31
CA VAL A 27 5.79 -19.27 20.74
C VAL A 27 4.65 -18.37 21.23
N ASP A 28 4.61 -18.05 22.52
CA ASP A 28 3.57 -17.21 23.11
C ASP A 28 3.59 -15.80 22.49
N VAL A 29 4.78 -15.20 22.31
CA VAL A 29 4.94 -13.90 21.64
C VAL A 29 4.51 -13.96 20.17
N LEU A 30 4.89 -15.01 19.43
CA LEU A 30 4.53 -15.15 18.03
C LEU A 30 3.03 -15.35 17.81
N ASN A 31 2.36 -16.06 18.72
CA ASN A 31 0.91 -16.25 18.67
C ASN A 31 0.11 -14.97 18.94
N GLY A 32 0.66 -14.04 19.72
CA GLY A 32 0.06 -12.73 20.00
C GLY A 32 0.55 -11.60 19.11
N PHE A 33 1.36 -11.90 18.06
CA PHE A 33 1.95 -10.87 17.24
C PHE A 33 1.03 -10.48 16.06
N ASP A 34 0.46 -9.29 16.12
CA ASP A 34 -0.47 -8.72 15.11
C ASP A 34 0.19 -8.29 13.81
N GLY A 35 1.50 -8.48 13.67
CA GLY A 35 2.27 -8.07 12.51
C GLY A 35 2.99 -6.73 12.70
N VAL A 36 3.69 -6.28 11.66
CA VAL A 36 4.42 -5.01 11.67
C VAL A 36 3.52 -3.93 11.08
N PRO A 37 3.28 -2.80 11.78
CA PRO A 37 2.48 -1.70 11.24
C PRO A 37 2.97 -1.27 9.85
N GLY A 38 2.02 -1.11 8.91
CA GLY A 38 2.31 -0.69 7.54
C GLY A 38 3.07 -1.71 6.68
N ARG A 39 3.07 -2.99 7.08
CA ARG A 39 3.63 -4.10 6.29
C ARG A 39 2.56 -5.14 6.00
N PHE A 40 1.91 -5.03 4.86
CA PHE A 40 0.73 -5.82 4.47
C PHE A 40 -0.34 -5.82 5.57
N GLN A 41 -0.53 -4.68 6.19
CA GLN A 41 -1.41 -4.54 7.34
C GLN A 41 -2.87 -4.50 6.88
N LEU A 42 -3.66 -5.44 7.38
CA LEU A 42 -5.12 -5.40 7.21
C LEU A 42 -5.70 -4.23 8.00
N VAL A 43 -6.63 -3.51 7.38
CA VAL A 43 -7.38 -2.43 8.03
C VAL A 43 -8.85 -2.82 8.04
N GLU A 44 -9.37 -3.10 9.21
CA GLU A 44 -10.77 -3.46 9.42
C GLU A 44 -11.56 -2.24 9.92
N ALA A 45 -12.63 -1.89 9.21
CA ALA A 45 -13.53 -0.79 9.55
C ALA A 45 -15.01 -1.14 9.29
N GLY A 46 -15.32 -2.44 9.12
CA GLY A 46 -16.66 -2.94 8.83
C GLY A 46 -17.03 -3.01 7.34
N GLN A 47 -16.07 -2.83 6.45
CA GLN A 47 -16.24 -2.90 5.00
C GLN A 47 -16.42 -4.35 4.50
N PRO A 48 -17.14 -4.56 3.34
CA PRO A 48 -17.37 -5.90 2.78
C PRO A 48 -16.23 -6.42 1.90
N TYR A 49 -15.13 -5.70 1.80
CA TYR A 49 -13.93 -6.00 1.01
C TYR A 49 -12.67 -5.89 1.88
N THR A 50 -11.55 -6.39 1.38
CA THR A 50 -10.28 -6.34 2.10
C THR A 50 -9.53 -5.05 1.81
N VAL A 51 -9.05 -4.34 2.84
CA VAL A 51 -8.15 -3.19 2.71
C VAL A 51 -6.80 -3.51 3.33
N ILE A 52 -5.73 -3.27 2.58
CA ILE A 52 -4.35 -3.55 2.99
C ILE A 52 -3.52 -2.28 2.84
N VAL A 53 -2.77 -1.94 3.87
CA VAL A 53 -1.79 -0.83 3.84
C VAL A 53 -0.38 -1.40 3.87
N ASP A 54 0.48 -0.95 2.95
CA ASP A 54 1.87 -1.40 2.85
C ASP A 54 2.85 -0.28 2.52
N TYR A 55 4.09 -0.45 2.95
CA TYR A 55 5.20 0.50 2.72
C TYR A 55 5.87 0.33 1.35
N ALA A 56 5.33 -0.44 0.45
CA ALA A 56 5.88 -0.68 -0.89
C ALA A 56 5.96 0.62 -1.72
N HIS A 57 7.15 1.19 -1.81
CA HIS A 57 7.46 2.46 -2.48
C HIS A 57 8.56 2.32 -3.55
N THR A 58 8.93 1.09 -3.89
CA THR A 58 9.89 0.73 -4.93
C THR A 58 9.22 -0.20 -5.95
N PRO A 59 9.74 -0.30 -7.19
CA PRO A 59 9.21 -1.23 -8.20
C PRO A 59 9.07 -2.67 -7.67
N ASP A 60 10.15 -3.24 -7.14
CA ASP A 60 10.15 -4.61 -6.60
C ASP A 60 9.18 -4.76 -5.41
N GLY A 61 9.12 -3.75 -4.54
CA GLY A 61 8.19 -3.73 -3.42
C GLY A 61 6.75 -3.77 -3.89
N LEU A 62 6.38 -2.90 -4.84
CA LEU A 62 5.03 -2.81 -5.39
C LEU A 62 4.64 -4.10 -6.12
N GLU A 63 5.55 -4.65 -6.93
CA GLU A 63 5.33 -5.92 -7.63
C GLU A 63 5.04 -7.06 -6.66
N ASN A 64 5.86 -7.20 -5.62
CA ASN A 64 5.72 -8.25 -4.62
C ASN A 64 4.41 -8.17 -3.84
N VAL A 65 4.01 -6.96 -3.38
CA VAL A 65 2.76 -6.81 -2.62
C VAL A 65 1.54 -7.02 -3.51
N LEU A 66 1.56 -6.57 -4.78
CA LEU A 66 0.46 -6.78 -5.71
C LEU A 66 0.31 -8.26 -6.11
N LYS A 67 1.40 -8.99 -6.37
CA LYS A 67 1.35 -10.44 -6.59
C LYS A 67 0.78 -11.18 -5.40
N THR A 68 1.14 -10.75 -4.19
CA THR A 68 0.60 -11.34 -2.96
C THR A 68 -0.87 -11.00 -2.78
N ALA A 69 -1.27 -9.75 -2.97
CA ALA A 69 -2.67 -9.33 -2.90
C ALA A 69 -3.52 -10.07 -3.93
N ARG A 70 -3.01 -10.24 -5.16
CA ARG A 70 -3.70 -11.00 -6.21
C ARG A 70 -3.99 -12.44 -5.79
N SER A 71 -3.10 -13.10 -5.04
CA SER A 71 -3.29 -14.48 -4.60
C SER A 71 -4.43 -14.68 -3.59
N ILE A 72 -4.96 -13.60 -3.01
CA ILE A 72 -6.07 -13.62 -2.05
C ILE A 72 -7.31 -12.86 -2.57
N THR A 73 -7.24 -12.31 -3.78
CA THR A 73 -8.32 -11.52 -4.40
C THR A 73 -9.25 -12.46 -5.16
N GLU A 74 -10.53 -12.50 -4.78
CA GLU A 74 -11.58 -13.20 -5.51
C GLU A 74 -12.32 -12.28 -6.50
N GLY A 75 -12.42 -10.99 -6.17
CA GLY A 75 -12.98 -9.93 -7.00
C GLY A 75 -11.91 -9.17 -7.79
N LYS A 76 -11.97 -7.85 -7.77
CA LYS A 76 -11.00 -6.96 -8.41
C LYS A 76 -9.89 -6.56 -7.42
N LEU A 77 -8.66 -6.48 -7.93
CA LEU A 77 -7.54 -5.91 -7.20
C LEU A 77 -7.41 -4.43 -7.54
N TRP A 78 -7.58 -3.58 -6.54
CA TRP A 78 -7.32 -2.15 -6.58
C TRP A 78 -5.92 -1.85 -6.08
N VAL A 79 -5.26 -0.84 -6.63
CA VAL A 79 -4.06 -0.27 -6.06
C VAL A 79 -4.16 1.25 -6.00
N VAL A 80 -3.93 1.81 -4.81
CA VAL A 80 -3.80 3.26 -4.57
C VAL A 80 -2.34 3.52 -4.22
N PHE A 81 -1.62 4.28 -5.05
CA PHE A 81 -0.20 4.54 -4.81
C PHE A 81 0.26 5.84 -5.44
N GLY A 82 1.41 6.32 -4.98
CA GLY A 82 2.13 7.44 -5.53
C GLY A 82 3.63 7.27 -5.39
N CYS A 83 4.38 8.26 -5.84
CA CYS A 83 5.83 8.32 -5.66
C CYS A 83 6.24 9.56 -4.87
N GLY A 84 7.29 9.43 -4.07
CA GLY A 84 7.87 10.58 -3.37
C GLY A 84 8.62 11.52 -4.32
N GLY A 85 8.50 12.82 -4.08
CA GLY A 85 9.34 13.85 -4.69
C GLY A 85 10.74 13.89 -4.09
N ASP A 86 11.68 14.58 -4.76
CA ASP A 86 13.10 14.68 -4.40
C ASP A 86 13.76 13.30 -4.23
N ARG A 87 13.36 12.35 -5.08
CA ARG A 87 13.81 10.96 -5.10
C ARG A 87 14.04 10.51 -6.55
N ASP A 88 14.48 9.27 -6.73
CA ASP A 88 14.65 8.66 -8.05
C ASP A 88 13.33 8.70 -8.83
N ASN A 89 13.26 9.55 -9.87
CA ASN A 89 12.09 9.69 -10.73
C ASN A 89 12.00 8.58 -11.79
N LYS A 90 13.11 7.90 -12.12
CA LYS A 90 13.11 6.82 -13.11
C LYS A 90 12.22 5.65 -12.72
N LYS A 91 11.97 5.47 -11.42
CA LYS A 91 11.06 4.44 -10.93
C LYS A 91 9.58 4.74 -11.22
N ARG A 92 9.19 6.01 -11.44
CA ARG A 92 7.79 6.45 -11.58
C ARG A 92 7.04 5.71 -12.69
N PRO A 93 7.49 5.74 -13.96
CA PRO A 93 6.83 5.00 -15.03
C PRO A 93 6.94 3.47 -14.86
N ILE A 94 8.00 2.98 -14.21
CA ILE A 94 8.15 1.54 -13.94
C ILE A 94 7.07 1.08 -12.97
N MET A 95 6.83 1.83 -11.89
CA MET A 95 5.77 1.53 -10.91
C MET A 95 4.38 1.65 -11.52
N GLY A 96 4.15 2.64 -12.40
CA GLY A 96 2.92 2.75 -13.18
C GLY A 96 2.64 1.49 -14.00
N ARG A 97 3.63 1.01 -14.74
CA ARG A 97 3.51 -0.22 -15.55
C ARG A 97 3.20 -1.45 -14.70
N ILE A 98 3.93 -1.64 -13.60
CA ILE A 98 3.70 -2.76 -12.66
C ILE A 98 2.27 -2.71 -12.11
N ALA A 99 1.79 -1.52 -11.72
CA ALA A 99 0.43 -1.35 -11.24
C ALA A 99 -0.60 -1.74 -12.31
N LEU A 100 -0.44 -1.26 -13.56
CA LEU A 100 -1.34 -1.58 -14.66
C LEU A 100 -1.32 -3.07 -15.04
N GLU A 101 -0.16 -3.72 -14.97
CA GLU A 101 -0.04 -5.15 -15.26
C GLU A 101 -0.76 -6.02 -14.23
N LEU A 102 -0.61 -5.71 -12.93
CA LEU A 102 -1.01 -6.60 -11.83
C LEU A 102 -2.36 -6.27 -11.20
N ALA A 103 -2.80 -5.00 -11.24
CA ALA A 103 -4.09 -4.58 -10.69
C ALA A 103 -5.17 -4.46 -11.78
N ASP A 104 -6.45 -4.53 -11.37
CA ASP A 104 -7.62 -4.30 -12.23
C ASP A 104 -8.03 -2.83 -12.21
N ARG A 105 -7.79 -2.15 -11.09
CA ARG A 105 -8.09 -0.75 -10.83
C ARG A 105 -6.87 -0.06 -10.28
N VAL A 106 -6.40 0.98 -10.96
CA VAL A 106 -5.20 1.75 -10.58
C VAL A 106 -5.62 3.16 -10.24
N VAL A 107 -5.31 3.60 -9.04
CA VAL A 107 -5.52 5.00 -8.60
C VAL A 107 -4.15 5.59 -8.27
N VAL A 108 -3.69 6.51 -9.12
CA VAL A 108 -2.42 7.23 -8.91
C VAL A 108 -2.69 8.49 -8.12
N THR A 109 -1.90 8.73 -7.08
CA THR A 109 -2.10 9.86 -6.17
C THR A 109 -0.78 10.42 -5.65
N SER A 110 -0.86 11.49 -4.85
CA SER A 110 0.30 12.05 -4.15
C SER A 110 0.73 11.14 -2.99
N ASP A 111 2.04 11.01 -2.82
CA ASP A 111 2.67 10.42 -1.64
C ASP A 111 3.25 11.55 -0.75
N ASN A 112 4.56 11.73 -0.71
CA ASN A 112 5.26 12.86 -0.12
C ASN A 112 5.88 13.70 -1.25
N PRO A 113 5.20 14.69 -1.83
CA PRO A 113 5.71 15.44 -2.98
C PRO A 113 6.95 16.28 -2.64
N ARG A 114 7.14 16.64 -1.38
CA ARG A 114 8.24 17.49 -0.91
C ARG A 114 8.27 18.80 -1.70
N THR A 115 9.40 19.12 -2.37
CA THR A 115 9.55 20.36 -3.14
C THR A 115 9.03 20.28 -4.58
N GLU A 116 8.73 19.05 -5.06
CA GLU A 116 8.19 18.86 -6.41
C GLU A 116 6.66 19.11 -6.46
N ASP A 117 6.19 19.52 -7.63
CA ASP A 117 4.74 19.61 -7.88
C ASP A 117 4.13 18.20 -7.94
N PRO A 118 3.11 17.90 -7.11
CA PRO A 118 2.43 16.61 -7.12
C PRO A 118 1.88 16.21 -8.49
N ALA A 119 1.42 17.18 -9.29
CA ALA A 119 0.88 16.92 -10.62
C ALA A 119 1.97 16.37 -11.57
N VAL A 120 3.19 16.95 -11.53
CA VAL A 120 4.33 16.47 -12.33
C VAL A 120 4.68 15.02 -11.97
N ILE A 121 4.69 14.69 -10.67
CA ILE A 121 4.97 13.31 -10.22
C ILE A 121 3.92 12.34 -10.74
N ILE A 122 2.64 12.71 -10.67
CA ILE A 122 1.52 11.89 -11.15
C ILE A 122 1.60 11.71 -12.67
N ASP A 123 1.91 12.78 -13.43
CA ASP A 123 2.05 12.73 -14.88
C ASP A 123 3.19 11.78 -15.31
N GLU A 124 4.34 11.81 -14.63
CA GLU A 124 5.44 10.89 -14.90
C GLU A 124 5.10 9.42 -14.62
N ILE A 125 4.26 9.14 -13.61
CA ILE A 125 3.72 7.80 -13.40
C ILE A 125 2.77 7.43 -14.53
N ALA A 126 1.89 8.37 -14.93
CA ALA A 126 0.86 8.18 -15.95
C ALA A 126 1.42 7.97 -17.37
N GLU A 127 2.68 8.34 -17.63
CA GLU A 127 3.33 8.07 -18.93
C GLU A 127 3.25 6.60 -19.33
N ALA A 128 3.30 5.67 -18.36
CA ALA A 128 3.23 4.23 -18.59
C ALA A 128 1.79 3.67 -18.57
N LEU A 129 0.78 4.53 -18.38
CA LEU A 129 -0.63 4.15 -18.21
C LEU A 129 -1.53 4.53 -19.40
N LYS A 130 -0.94 4.87 -20.56
CA LYS A 130 -1.68 5.38 -21.72
C LYS A 130 -2.52 4.31 -22.42
N ASP A 131 -2.04 3.07 -22.46
CA ASP A 131 -2.70 1.94 -23.13
C ASP A 131 -3.37 1.04 -22.07
N VAL A 132 -4.53 1.45 -21.57
CA VAL A 132 -5.26 0.71 -20.54
C VAL A 132 -5.99 -0.47 -21.19
N PRO A 133 -5.68 -1.74 -20.81
CA PRO A 133 -6.36 -2.90 -21.35
C PRO A 133 -7.86 -2.91 -21.02
N GLU A 134 -8.65 -3.58 -21.88
CA GLU A 134 -10.08 -3.78 -21.63
C GLU A 134 -10.31 -4.46 -20.26
N GLY A 135 -11.31 -3.98 -19.53
CA GLY A 135 -11.65 -4.47 -18.18
C GLY A 135 -10.86 -3.85 -17.03
N LYS A 136 -9.81 -3.07 -17.32
CA LYS A 136 -9.05 -2.30 -16.32
C LYS A 136 -9.45 -0.83 -16.32
N SER A 137 -9.12 -0.10 -15.24
CA SER A 137 -9.25 1.36 -15.21
C SER A 137 -8.06 2.01 -14.51
N VAL A 138 -7.81 3.26 -14.88
CA VAL A 138 -6.79 4.13 -14.29
C VAL A 138 -7.44 5.47 -13.94
N GLU A 139 -7.25 5.90 -12.71
CA GLU A 139 -7.71 7.18 -12.17
C GLU A 139 -6.49 7.96 -11.65
N LEU A 140 -6.46 9.26 -11.93
CA LEU A 140 -5.43 10.18 -11.44
C LEU A 140 -6.09 11.16 -10.48
N ILE A 141 -5.86 11.00 -9.19
CA ILE A 141 -6.50 11.79 -8.13
C ILE A 141 -5.40 12.35 -7.23
N ALA A 142 -5.12 13.65 -7.35
CA ALA A 142 -3.98 14.27 -6.68
C ALA A 142 -4.08 14.19 -5.14
N GLU A 143 -5.25 14.50 -4.58
CA GLU A 143 -5.45 14.42 -3.13
C GLU A 143 -5.56 12.97 -2.66
N ARG A 144 -4.59 12.52 -1.84
CA ARG A 144 -4.49 11.13 -1.40
C ARG A 144 -5.73 10.65 -0.62
N ARG A 145 -6.32 11.53 0.18
CA ARG A 145 -7.57 11.23 0.90
C ARG A 145 -8.70 10.91 -0.08
N ASP A 146 -8.85 11.73 -1.10
CA ASP A 146 -9.89 11.57 -2.10
C ASP A 146 -9.65 10.32 -2.96
N ALA A 147 -8.39 10.01 -3.28
CA ALA A 147 -7.99 8.79 -3.97
C ALA A 147 -8.36 7.53 -3.17
N ILE A 148 -8.09 7.52 -1.86
CA ILE A 148 -8.48 6.43 -0.97
C ILE A 148 -10.02 6.34 -0.89
N TYR A 149 -10.71 7.46 -0.69
CA TYR A 149 -12.18 7.49 -0.63
C TYR A 149 -12.83 7.01 -1.92
N HIS A 150 -12.27 7.38 -3.08
CA HIS A 150 -12.71 6.88 -4.38
C HIS A 150 -12.62 5.35 -4.44
N ALA A 151 -11.46 4.77 -4.13
CA ALA A 151 -11.32 3.32 -4.14
C ALA A 151 -12.26 2.62 -3.15
N LEU A 152 -12.44 3.19 -1.94
CA LEU A 152 -13.38 2.65 -0.93
C LEU A 152 -14.85 2.73 -1.37
N SER A 153 -15.23 3.75 -2.17
CA SER A 153 -16.62 3.93 -2.63
C SER A 153 -16.99 3.01 -3.78
N GLU A 154 -16.05 2.68 -4.64
CA GLU A 154 -16.25 1.92 -5.87
C GLU A 154 -15.99 0.42 -5.73
N ALA A 155 -15.29 0.00 -4.65
CA ALA A 155 -14.99 -1.40 -4.42
C ALA A 155 -16.23 -2.20 -4.04
N ALA A 156 -16.34 -3.39 -4.62
CA ALA A 156 -17.40 -4.36 -4.36
C ALA A 156 -16.97 -5.41 -3.32
N ALA A 157 -17.91 -6.20 -2.83
CA ALA A 157 -17.60 -7.36 -1.99
C ALA A 157 -16.59 -8.30 -2.69
N ASN A 158 -15.65 -8.87 -1.94
CA ASN A 158 -14.55 -9.71 -2.40
C ASN A 158 -13.43 -8.99 -3.17
N ASP A 159 -13.52 -7.66 -3.35
CA ASP A 159 -12.39 -6.89 -3.86
C ASP A 159 -11.28 -6.78 -2.81
N VAL A 160 -10.07 -6.49 -3.28
CA VAL A 160 -8.92 -6.15 -2.42
C VAL A 160 -8.42 -4.77 -2.82
N ILE A 161 -8.30 -3.88 -1.85
CA ILE A 161 -7.70 -2.55 -2.02
C ILE A 161 -6.33 -2.56 -1.37
N MET A 162 -5.27 -2.40 -2.20
CA MET A 162 -3.90 -2.20 -1.76
C MET A 162 -3.59 -0.71 -1.74
N ILE A 163 -3.36 -0.14 -0.56
CA ILE A 163 -2.86 1.24 -0.39
C ILE A 163 -1.36 1.15 -0.13
N ALA A 164 -0.56 1.57 -1.12
CA ALA A 164 0.88 1.39 -1.10
C ALA A 164 1.65 2.72 -1.02
N GLY A 165 2.85 2.65 -0.45
CA GLY A 165 3.83 3.75 -0.37
C GLY A 165 4.15 4.16 1.05
N LYS A 166 3.16 4.60 1.81
CA LYS A 166 3.35 5.19 3.15
C LYS A 166 3.47 4.16 4.28
N GLY A 167 2.74 3.07 4.20
CA GLY A 167 2.76 2.03 5.22
C GLY A 167 2.47 2.55 6.63
N HIS A 168 3.51 2.61 7.47
CA HIS A 168 3.40 3.08 8.86
C HIS A 168 3.54 4.60 9.01
N GLU A 169 3.87 5.34 7.94
CA GLU A 169 4.00 6.79 8.01
C GLU A 169 2.65 7.43 8.35
N ASN A 170 2.65 8.33 9.33
CA ASN A 170 1.48 9.09 9.78
C ASN A 170 1.59 10.58 9.42
N TYR A 171 2.34 10.91 8.36
CA TYR A 171 2.54 12.27 7.89
C TYR A 171 2.59 12.33 6.36
N GLN A 172 2.35 13.51 5.81
CA GLN A 172 2.61 13.86 4.41
C GLN A 172 3.47 15.12 4.36
N ILE A 173 4.59 15.04 3.60
CA ILE A 173 5.52 16.15 3.44
C ILE A 173 5.15 16.90 2.16
N LEU A 174 4.71 18.14 2.32
CA LEU A 174 4.39 19.08 1.26
C LEU A 174 5.55 20.10 1.12
N ALA A 175 5.49 20.97 0.11
CA ALA A 175 6.57 21.92 -0.19
C ALA A 175 6.85 22.89 1.00
N ASP A 176 5.83 23.31 1.71
CA ASP A 176 5.89 24.33 2.75
C ASP A 176 5.64 23.81 4.18
N LYS A 177 5.16 22.56 4.29
CA LYS A 177 4.76 22.01 5.60
C LYS A 177 4.72 20.49 5.59
N THR A 178 4.73 19.93 6.80
CA THR A 178 4.38 18.52 7.03
C THR A 178 3.03 18.49 7.75
N ILE A 179 2.11 17.68 7.24
CA ILE A 179 0.78 17.48 7.82
C ILE A 179 0.65 16.08 8.37
N HIS A 180 -0.26 15.91 9.34
CA HIS A 180 -0.66 14.57 9.77
C HIS A 180 -1.47 13.89 8.67
N PHE A 181 -1.09 12.67 8.30
CA PHE A 181 -1.77 11.86 7.31
C PHE A 181 -1.41 10.38 7.46
N ASP A 182 -2.37 9.58 7.84
CA ASP A 182 -2.24 8.13 8.02
C ASP A 182 -3.29 7.42 7.15
N ASP A 183 -2.83 6.57 6.24
CA ASP A 183 -3.73 5.83 5.33
C ASP A 183 -4.77 5.00 6.08
N ARG A 184 -4.40 4.43 7.22
CA ARG A 184 -5.29 3.60 8.06
C ARG A 184 -6.39 4.43 8.71
N GLU A 185 -6.04 5.62 9.22
CA GLU A 185 -7.02 6.55 9.79
C GLU A 185 -8.00 7.03 8.73
N VAL A 186 -7.54 7.33 7.52
CA VAL A 186 -8.39 7.73 6.38
C VAL A 186 -9.41 6.64 6.06
N VAL A 187 -9.01 5.37 6.03
CA VAL A 187 -9.94 4.24 5.83
C VAL A 187 -10.97 4.17 6.96
N GLN A 188 -10.52 4.27 8.22
CA GLN A 188 -11.42 4.22 9.38
C GLN A 188 -12.39 5.40 9.42
N GLU A 189 -11.93 6.62 9.07
CA GLU A 189 -12.77 7.82 9.02
C GLU A 189 -13.89 7.70 7.97
N TYR A 190 -13.59 7.11 6.80
CA TYR A 190 -14.56 6.90 5.75
C TYR A 190 -15.76 6.06 6.25
N TRP A 191 -15.48 4.98 6.97
CA TRP A 191 -16.51 4.08 7.46
C TRP A 191 -17.23 4.56 8.72
N LYS A 192 -16.57 5.36 9.57
CA LYS A 192 -17.23 5.99 10.75
C LYS A 192 -18.29 7.03 10.37
N LYS A 193 -18.24 7.57 9.16
CA LYS A 193 -19.18 8.60 8.68
C LYS A 193 -20.39 8.02 7.93
N ARG A 194 -20.44 6.71 7.76
CA ARG A 194 -21.53 5.97 7.08
C ARG A 194 -22.28 5.07 8.03
#